data_ea82ca909cdba5b2670b1cf017de9e4c
#
_entry.id   ea82ca909cdba5b2670b1cf017de9e4c
#
_cell.length_a   1.000
_cell.length_b   1.000
_cell.length_c   1.000
_cell.angle_alpha   90.00
_cell.angle_beta   90.00
_cell.angle_gamma   90.00
#
_symmetry.space_group_name_H-M   'P 1'
#
loop_
_entity.id
_entity.type
_entity.pdbx_description
1 polymer ?
#
loop_
_entity_poly.entity_id
_entity_poly.type
_entity_poly.pdbx_seq_one_letter_code
_entity_poly.pdbx_strand_id
1 'polypeptide(L)'
;IWNARAWWHGVLIPLTQPLIPDGQGLVSVVQHGLLNSVSPLWLSVAGLGVLLLLAVAIWSHPLRWSKAWLFLLPLVFFIAARSLTAYYIDFVPAGIAAALTVRHGEHNLSRSSLGLRIMRGLGAGFVALGLLLAFLPSGLSLRVVGYEVLAGGQQINNLKLTITNSTSQPVEPHVLVLVSGSHPVGFWSTPNPIVPARSTVTLVYTSPNPVWLFNKGTNWIVEATTTNPNSMVTSKTQTWTWSPH
;
A
#
# COMPACT_ATOMS: atom_id res chain seq x y z
N ILE A 1 21.59 -17.92 18.84
CA ILE A 1 20.46 -18.44 19.64
C ILE A 1 19.20 -17.75 19.10
N TRP A 2 18.29 -18.54 18.51
CA TRP A 2 17.05 -18.02 17.94
C TRP A 2 16.02 -17.77 19.04
N ASN A 3 15.57 -16.51 19.15
CA ASN A 3 14.52 -16.13 20.11
C ASN A 3 13.18 -16.03 19.39
N ALA A 4 12.38 -17.08 19.47
CA ALA A 4 11.07 -17.17 18.80
C ALA A 4 10.11 -16.06 19.24
N ARG A 5 10.17 -15.63 20.50
CA ARG A 5 9.32 -14.54 21.01
C ARG A 5 9.72 -13.19 20.44
N ALA A 6 11.02 -12.90 20.38
CA ALA A 6 11.51 -11.66 19.76
C ALA A 6 11.17 -11.62 18.26
N TRP A 7 11.30 -12.77 17.57
CA TRP A 7 10.91 -12.89 16.17
C TRP A 7 9.40 -12.67 15.97
N TRP A 8 8.55 -13.29 16.81
CA TRP A 8 7.11 -13.09 16.78
C TRP A 8 6.74 -11.60 16.95
N HIS A 9 7.31 -10.95 17.97
CA HIS A 9 7.07 -9.52 18.24
C HIS A 9 7.64 -8.60 17.15
N GLY A 10 8.79 -8.92 16.59
CA GLY A 10 9.44 -8.08 15.58
C GLY A 10 8.92 -8.26 14.16
N VAL A 11 8.38 -9.44 13.83
CA VAL A 11 7.98 -9.78 12.46
C VAL A 11 6.47 -9.92 12.31
N LEU A 12 5.80 -10.69 13.19
CA LEU A 12 4.38 -10.97 12.99
C LEU A 12 3.45 -9.92 13.60
N ILE A 13 3.76 -9.37 14.77
CA ILE A 13 2.91 -8.32 15.36
C ILE A 13 2.82 -7.08 14.45
N PRO A 14 3.91 -6.57 13.86
CA PRO A 14 3.80 -5.45 12.91
C PRO A 14 2.90 -5.73 11.70
N LEU A 15 2.76 -7.00 11.29
CA LEU A 15 1.85 -7.37 10.19
C LEU A 15 0.37 -7.28 10.59
N THR A 16 0.06 -7.31 11.89
CA THR A 16 -1.31 -7.18 12.41
C THR A 16 -1.70 -5.74 12.75
N GLN A 17 -0.73 -4.83 12.77
CA GLN A 17 -0.99 -3.41 12.99
C GLN A 17 -1.49 -2.74 11.71
N PRO A 18 -2.33 -1.68 11.82
CA PRO A 18 -2.69 -0.86 10.66
C PRO A 18 -1.41 -0.21 10.13
N LEU A 19 -0.84 -0.84 9.11
CA LEU A 19 0.34 -0.31 8.41
C LEU A 19 -0.11 0.86 7.55
N ILE A 20 0.66 1.94 7.59
CA ILE A 20 0.53 3.01 6.60
C ILE A 20 0.86 2.38 5.24
N PRO A 21 -0.09 2.31 4.31
CA PRO A 21 0.22 1.91 2.95
C PRO A 21 1.15 2.98 2.39
N ASP A 22 2.36 2.60 2.07
CA ASP A 22 3.36 3.51 1.51
C ASP A 22 4.22 2.75 0.51
N GLY A 23 4.56 3.38 -0.59
CA GLY A 23 5.45 2.78 -1.56
C GLY A 23 5.19 3.12 -3.01
N GLN A 24 6.04 2.57 -3.85
CA GLN A 24 6.08 2.79 -5.29
C GLN A 24 5.48 1.61 -6.07
N GLY A 25 4.36 1.10 -5.65
CA GLY A 25 3.69 0.01 -6.33
C GLY A 25 2.28 0.40 -6.77
N LEU A 26 1.39 -0.59 -6.84
CA LEU A 26 -0.02 -0.36 -7.17
C LEU A 26 -0.72 0.57 -6.16
N VAL A 27 -0.24 0.65 -4.93
CA VAL A 27 -0.73 1.59 -3.92
C VAL A 27 -0.51 3.03 -4.36
N SER A 28 0.61 3.34 -5.00
CA SER A 28 0.91 4.70 -5.47
C SER A 28 -0.11 5.22 -6.49
N VAL A 29 -0.76 4.32 -7.23
CA VAL A 29 -1.83 4.68 -8.19
C VAL A 29 -2.98 5.36 -7.47
N VAL A 30 -3.32 4.90 -6.26
CA VAL A 30 -4.35 5.53 -5.42
C VAL A 30 -3.80 6.78 -4.75
N GLN A 31 -2.57 6.75 -4.25
CA GLN A 31 -1.90 7.89 -3.63
C GLN A 31 -1.72 9.08 -4.59
N HIS A 32 -1.63 8.81 -5.91
CA HIS A 32 -1.60 9.86 -6.92
C HIS A 32 -2.99 10.25 -7.45
N GLY A 33 -4.06 9.71 -6.84
CA GLY A 33 -5.44 10.07 -7.19
C GLY A 33 -5.93 9.52 -8.54
N LEU A 34 -5.23 8.54 -9.13
CA LEU A 34 -5.66 7.86 -10.35
C LEU A 34 -6.81 6.89 -10.09
N LEU A 35 -6.89 6.36 -8.90
CA LEU A 35 -8.01 5.56 -8.40
C LEU A 35 -8.44 6.08 -7.03
N ASN A 36 -9.73 5.98 -6.72
CA ASN A 36 -10.28 6.54 -5.48
C ASN A 36 -10.14 5.60 -4.28
N SER A 37 -9.95 4.31 -4.51
CA SER A 37 -9.86 3.32 -3.43
C SER A 37 -9.12 2.06 -3.86
N VAL A 38 -8.51 1.40 -2.86
CA VAL A 38 -7.92 0.07 -2.99
C VAL A 38 -8.00 -0.67 -1.66
N SER A 39 -8.04 -1.99 -1.70
CA SER A 39 -7.88 -2.82 -0.51
C SER A 39 -6.45 -3.32 -0.39
N PRO A 40 -5.66 -2.83 0.60
CA PRO A 40 -4.29 -3.28 0.84
C PRO A 40 -4.17 -4.78 1.12
N LEU A 41 -5.18 -5.36 1.81
CA LEU A 41 -5.23 -6.80 2.08
C LEU A 41 -5.21 -7.62 0.80
N TRP A 42 -6.08 -7.27 -0.17
CA TRP A 42 -6.18 -8.01 -1.42
C TRP A 42 -4.99 -7.81 -2.33
N LEU A 43 -4.33 -6.65 -2.28
CA LEU A 43 -3.02 -6.48 -2.93
C LEU A 43 -1.97 -7.42 -2.33
N SER A 44 -1.96 -7.58 -1.01
CA SER A 44 -1.05 -8.52 -0.35
C SER A 44 -1.35 -9.99 -0.74
N VAL A 45 -2.62 -10.36 -0.88
CA VAL A 45 -3.02 -11.69 -1.39
C VAL A 45 -2.53 -11.89 -2.82
N ALA A 46 -2.67 -10.89 -3.69
CA ALA A 46 -2.14 -10.94 -5.06
C ALA A 46 -0.60 -11.08 -5.07
N GLY A 47 0.09 -10.33 -4.21
CA GLY A 47 1.55 -10.42 -4.05
C GLY A 47 2.00 -11.81 -3.61
N LEU A 48 1.30 -12.44 -2.66
CA LEU A 48 1.54 -13.82 -2.26
C LEU A 48 1.31 -14.81 -3.43
N GLY A 49 0.29 -14.57 -4.25
CA GLY A 49 0.06 -15.35 -5.46
C GLY A 49 1.24 -15.28 -6.43
N VAL A 50 1.79 -14.09 -6.68
CA VAL A 50 2.99 -13.91 -7.51
C VAL A 50 4.19 -14.63 -6.89
N LEU A 51 4.40 -14.52 -5.58
CA LEU A 51 5.48 -15.21 -4.88
C LEU A 51 5.36 -16.73 -5.04
N LEU A 52 4.15 -17.28 -4.92
CA LEU A 52 3.89 -18.70 -5.14
C LEU A 52 4.20 -19.11 -6.59
N LEU A 53 3.80 -18.31 -7.58
CA LEU A 53 4.12 -18.58 -8.99
C LEU A 53 5.62 -18.58 -9.25
N LEU A 54 6.36 -17.64 -8.65
CA LEU A 54 7.82 -17.61 -8.73
C LEU A 54 8.45 -18.83 -8.08
N ALA A 55 8.00 -19.21 -6.89
CA ALA A 55 8.49 -20.42 -6.22
C ALA A 55 8.26 -21.68 -7.08
N VAL A 56 7.08 -21.82 -7.68
CA VAL A 56 6.75 -22.92 -8.59
C VAL A 56 7.58 -22.87 -9.88
N ALA A 57 7.83 -21.69 -10.43
CA ALA A 57 8.69 -21.53 -11.61
C ALA A 57 10.13 -22.00 -11.32
N ILE A 58 10.70 -21.56 -10.18
CA ILE A 58 12.04 -21.98 -9.74
C ILE A 58 12.09 -23.48 -9.53
N TRP A 59 11.09 -24.05 -8.83
CA TRP A 59 11.03 -25.49 -8.57
C TRP A 59 10.90 -26.31 -9.85
N SER A 60 10.12 -25.82 -10.83
CA SER A 60 9.89 -26.52 -12.10
C SER A 60 11.13 -26.50 -13.01
N HIS A 61 11.87 -25.40 -13.00
CA HIS A 61 13.00 -25.15 -13.89
C HIS A 61 14.15 -24.46 -13.12
N PRO A 62 14.79 -25.18 -12.18
CA PRO A 62 15.77 -24.58 -11.26
C PRO A 62 16.95 -23.96 -11.98
N LEU A 63 17.46 -24.58 -13.06
CA LEU A 63 18.59 -24.06 -13.81
C LEU A 63 18.25 -22.74 -14.54
N ARG A 64 17.04 -22.62 -15.05
CA ARG A 64 16.56 -21.43 -15.77
C ARG A 64 16.26 -20.27 -14.83
N TRP A 65 15.64 -20.55 -13.68
CA TRP A 65 15.08 -19.53 -12.78
C TRP A 65 15.96 -19.28 -11.55
N SER A 66 17.01 -20.10 -11.31
CA SER A 66 17.84 -20.00 -10.10
C SER A 66 18.46 -18.63 -9.85
N LYS A 67 18.67 -17.85 -10.90
CA LYS A 67 19.20 -16.48 -10.79
C LYS A 67 18.18 -15.41 -11.17
N ALA A 68 17.23 -15.74 -12.04
CA ALA A 68 16.23 -14.79 -12.50
C ALA A 68 15.21 -14.38 -11.40
N TRP A 69 15.06 -15.17 -10.32
CA TRP A 69 14.15 -14.86 -9.23
C TRP A 69 14.45 -13.51 -8.57
N LEU A 70 15.73 -13.14 -8.46
CA LEU A 70 16.13 -11.84 -7.91
C LEU A 70 15.59 -10.67 -8.74
N PHE A 71 15.56 -10.83 -10.06
CA PHE A 71 14.99 -9.84 -10.97
C PHE A 71 13.47 -9.77 -10.88
N LEU A 72 12.81 -10.89 -10.59
CA LEU A 72 11.35 -10.98 -10.52
C LEU A 72 10.79 -10.63 -9.15
N LEU A 73 11.60 -10.60 -8.09
CA LEU A 73 11.18 -10.22 -6.76
C LEU A 73 10.59 -8.79 -6.67
N PRO A 74 11.12 -7.78 -7.40
CA PRO A 74 10.50 -6.46 -7.49
C PRO A 74 9.03 -6.49 -7.93
N LEU A 75 8.60 -7.47 -8.73
CA LEU A 75 7.21 -7.63 -9.13
C LEU A 75 6.29 -7.92 -7.93
N VAL A 76 6.76 -8.71 -6.96
CA VAL A 76 6.03 -8.98 -5.72
C VAL A 76 5.86 -7.69 -4.93
N PHE A 77 6.93 -6.91 -4.79
CA PHE A 77 6.90 -5.63 -4.08
C PHE A 77 6.06 -4.57 -4.82
N PHE A 78 6.04 -4.60 -6.15
CA PHE A 78 5.20 -3.70 -6.94
C PHE A 78 3.69 -3.91 -6.65
N ILE A 79 3.28 -5.14 -6.39
CA ILE A 79 1.89 -5.48 -6.06
C ILE A 79 1.61 -5.31 -4.56
N ALA A 80 2.61 -5.50 -3.70
CA ALA A 80 2.44 -5.43 -2.26
C ALA A 80 1.91 -4.06 -1.80
N ALA A 81 1.09 -4.09 -0.76
CA ALA A 81 0.50 -2.89 -0.17
C ALA A 81 1.54 -1.94 0.45
N ARG A 82 2.72 -2.45 0.73
CA ARG A 82 3.86 -1.65 1.22
C ARG A 82 5.13 -2.06 0.49
N SER A 83 5.72 -1.12 -0.22
CA SER A 83 6.99 -1.33 -0.92
C SER A 83 7.87 -0.09 -0.79
N LEU A 84 9.01 -0.25 -0.16
CA LEU A 84 9.98 0.83 -0.03
C LEU A 84 10.84 0.92 -1.28
N THR A 85 11.20 2.13 -1.68
CA THR A 85 12.11 2.40 -2.81
C THR A 85 13.43 1.64 -2.69
N ALA A 86 13.93 1.45 -1.46
CA ALA A 86 15.13 0.67 -1.18
C ALA A 86 15.06 -0.76 -1.76
N TYR A 87 13.89 -1.40 -1.73
CA TYR A 87 13.73 -2.75 -2.28
C TYR A 87 14.02 -2.80 -3.78
N TYR A 88 13.64 -1.77 -4.53
CA TYR A 88 13.92 -1.71 -5.98
C TYR A 88 15.38 -1.36 -6.25
N ILE A 89 15.97 -0.47 -5.47
CA ILE A 89 17.38 -0.07 -5.61
C ILE A 89 18.30 -1.26 -5.34
N ASP A 90 18.02 -2.08 -4.34
CA ASP A 90 18.87 -3.19 -3.94
C ASP A 90 18.66 -4.43 -4.84
N PHE A 91 17.41 -4.75 -5.17
CA PHE A 91 17.11 -5.99 -5.89
C PHE A 91 17.28 -5.88 -7.41
N VAL A 92 17.05 -4.72 -8.02
CA VAL A 92 17.18 -4.59 -9.48
C VAL A 92 18.63 -4.76 -9.95
N PRO A 93 19.65 -4.09 -9.36
CA PRO A 93 21.04 -4.33 -9.72
C PRO A 93 21.49 -5.77 -9.47
N ALA A 94 21.10 -6.35 -8.33
CA ALA A 94 21.41 -7.74 -8.01
C ALA A 94 20.79 -8.71 -9.02
N GLY A 95 19.54 -8.45 -9.45
CA GLY A 95 18.85 -9.22 -10.48
C GLY A 95 19.51 -9.13 -11.84
N ILE A 96 19.95 -7.94 -12.25
CA ILE A 96 20.69 -7.73 -13.51
C ILE A 96 22.02 -8.48 -13.46
N ALA A 97 22.79 -8.33 -12.39
CA ALA A 97 24.06 -9.05 -12.21
C ALA A 97 23.86 -10.58 -12.25
N ALA A 98 22.82 -11.08 -11.58
CA ALA A 98 22.46 -12.48 -11.61
C ALA A 98 22.07 -12.95 -13.02
N ALA A 99 21.31 -12.18 -13.78
CA ALA A 99 20.89 -12.50 -15.13
C ALA A 99 22.09 -12.58 -16.08
N LEU A 100 23.04 -11.65 -15.98
CA LEU A 100 24.25 -11.62 -16.81
C LEU A 100 25.20 -12.81 -16.55
N THR A 101 25.11 -13.41 -15.36
CA THR A 101 25.96 -14.57 -14.98
C THR A 101 25.29 -15.92 -15.24
N VAL A 102 24.12 -15.96 -15.85
CA VAL A 102 23.47 -17.23 -16.23
C VAL A 102 24.23 -17.89 -17.35
N ARG A 103 24.94 -18.99 -17.08
CA ARG A 103 25.41 -19.90 -18.10
C ARG A 103 24.23 -20.72 -18.61
N HIS A 104 24.06 -20.78 -19.93
CA HIS A 104 23.03 -21.63 -20.54
C HIS A 104 23.47 -23.09 -20.35
N GLY A 105 22.96 -23.75 -19.35
CA GLY A 105 23.13 -25.18 -19.15
C GLY A 105 22.12 -25.94 -20.01
N GLU A 106 22.57 -26.89 -20.76
CA GLU A 106 21.79 -27.64 -21.77
C GLU A 106 20.75 -28.63 -21.20
N HIS A 107 20.66 -28.81 -19.88
CA HIS A 107 19.76 -29.81 -19.29
C HIS A 107 18.58 -29.18 -18.57
N ASN A 108 17.53 -28.89 -19.32
CA ASN A 108 16.22 -28.55 -18.78
C ASN A 108 15.46 -29.83 -18.34
N LEU A 109 15.74 -30.34 -17.16
CA LEU A 109 14.86 -31.32 -16.53
C LEU A 109 13.54 -30.65 -16.14
N SER A 110 12.62 -30.58 -17.09
CA SER A 110 11.28 -30.07 -16.80
C SER A 110 10.54 -31.05 -15.87
N ARG A 111 10.33 -30.62 -14.63
CA ARG A 111 9.51 -31.36 -13.66
C ARG A 111 8.06 -30.94 -13.83
N SER A 112 7.29 -31.73 -14.60
CA SER A 112 5.86 -31.53 -14.71
C SER A 112 5.14 -32.58 -13.86
N SER A 113 4.71 -32.18 -12.65
CA SER A 113 3.86 -33.01 -11.80
C SER A 113 2.46 -32.39 -11.67
N LEU A 114 1.45 -33.21 -11.36
CA LEU A 114 0.10 -32.74 -11.06
C LEU A 114 0.11 -31.68 -9.96
N GLY A 115 0.91 -31.87 -8.91
CA GLY A 115 1.06 -30.92 -7.81
C GLY A 115 1.52 -29.54 -8.28
N LEU A 116 2.50 -29.48 -9.21
CA LEU A 116 2.97 -28.20 -9.76
C LEU A 116 1.88 -27.48 -10.59
N ARG A 117 1.04 -28.23 -11.32
CA ARG A 117 -0.09 -27.65 -12.07
C ARG A 117 -1.13 -27.06 -11.12
N ILE A 118 -1.44 -27.76 -10.04
CA ILE A 118 -2.35 -27.28 -9.00
C ILE A 118 -1.79 -26.02 -8.35
N MET A 119 -0.52 -26.01 -7.95
CA MET A 119 0.11 -24.84 -7.34
C MET A 119 0.16 -23.62 -8.28
N ARG A 120 0.39 -23.83 -9.59
CA ARG A 120 0.29 -22.76 -10.60
C ARG A 120 -1.13 -22.21 -10.69
N GLY A 121 -2.13 -23.09 -10.71
CA GLY A 121 -3.53 -22.69 -10.72
C GLY A 121 -3.91 -21.88 -9.48
N LEU A 122 -3.48 -22.30 -8.30
CA LEU A 122 -3.70 -21.57 -7.04
C LEU A 122 -3.01 -20.20 -7.05
N GLY A 123 -1.73 -20.13 -7.45
CA GLY A 123 -1.00 -18.87 -7.55
C GLY A 123 -1.67 -17.89 -8.53
N ALA A 124 -2.04 -18.36 -9.70
CA ALA A 124 -2.77 -17.53 -10.68
C ALA A 124 -4.14 -17.09 -10.16
N GLY A 125 -4.85 -17.99 -9.47
CA GLY A 125 -6.13 -17.69 -8.82
C GLY A 125 -5.99 -16.60 -7.75
N PHE A 126 -4.98 -16.67 -6.90
CA PHE A 126 -4.70 -15.64 -5.89
C PHE A 126 -4.36 -14.29 -6.53
N VAL A 127 -3.58 -14.27 -7.60
CA VAL A 127 -3.28 -13.03 -8.32
C VAL A 127 -4.57 -12.44 -8.91
N ALA A 128 -5.31 -13.23 -9.68
CA ALA A 128 -6.53 -12.76 -10.35
C ALA A 128 -7.59 -12.29 -9.35
N LEU A 129 -7.89 -13.11 -8.33
CA LEU A 129 -8.86 -12.79 -7.29
C LEU A 129 -8.39 -11.61 -6.43
N GLY A 130 -7.12 -11.61 -6.04
CA GLY A 130 -6.55 -10.54 -5.22
C GLY A 130 -6.61 -9.19 -5.94
N LEU A 131 -6.21 -9.12 -7.22
CA LEU A 131 -6.30 -7.88 -8.00
C LEU A 131 -7.76 -7.47 -8.24
N LEU A 132 -8.65 -8.41 -8.57
CA LEU A 132 -10.07 -8.12 -8.74
C LEU A 132 -10.66 -7.49 -7.47
N LEU A 133 -10.46 -8.12 -6.33
CA LEU A 133 -11.03 -7.66 -5.05
C LEU A 133 -10.32 -6.41 -4.50
N ALA A 134 -9.02 -6.21 -4.83
CA ALA A 134 -8.30 -5.03 -4.41
C ALA A 134 -8.90 -3.73 -4.95
N PHE A 135 -9.42 -3.75 -6.17
CA PHE A 135 -9.96 -2.56 -6.85
C PHE A 135 -11.49 -2.48 -6.84
N LEU A 136 -12.16 -3.36 -6.09
CA LEU A 136 -13.59 -3.18 -5.85
C LEU A 136 -13.85 -1.92 -5.01
N PRO A 137 -14.95 -1.20 -5.28
CA PRO A 137 -15.35 -0.06 -4.47
C PRO A 137 -15.43 -0.43 -2.98
N SER A 138 -14.73 0.32 -2.15
CA SER A 138 -14.64 0.02 -0.69
C SER A 138 -15.91 0.33 0.09
N GLY A 139 -16.87 1.02 -0.52
CA GLY A 139 -18.02 1.57 0.19
C GLY A 139 -17.69 2.78 1.06
N LEU A 140 -16.45 3.26 1.00
CA LEU A 140 -16.01 4.48 1.67
C LEU A 140 -15.73 5.56 0.64
N SER A 141 -16.02 6.81 0.99
CA SER A 141 -15.57 7.97 0.24
C SER A 141 -15.13 9.08 1.18
N LEU A 142 -14.14 9.86 0.73
CA LEU A 142 -13.49 10.90 1.50
C LEU A 142 -13.51 12.21 0.71
N ARG A 143 -13.91 13.30 1.38
CA ARG A 143 -13.89 14.65 0.80
C ARG A 143 -13.35 15.64 1.82
N VAL A 144 -12.38 16.45 1.41
CA VAL A 144 -11.94 17.63 2.14
C VAL A 144 -12.98 18.73 1.96
N VAL A 145 -13.52 19.25 3.07
CA VAL A 145 -14.51 20.35 3.07
C VAL A 145 -13.90 21.65 3.55
N GLY A 146 -12.78 21.59 4.28
CA GLY A 146 -12.07 22.76 4.75
C GLY A 146 -10.83 22.39 5.54
N TYR A 147 -10.02 23.38 5.83
CA TYR A 147 -8.85 23.26 6.67
C TYR A 147 -8.56 24.60 7.38
N GLU A 148 -7.93 24.50 8.53
CA GLU A 148 -7.49 25.66 9.30
C GLU A 148 -5.97 25.76 9.24
N VAL A 149 -5.49 26.97 9.02
CA VAL A 149 -4.08 27.30 8.86
C VAL A 149 -3.60 28.00 10.13
N LEU A 150 -2.44 27.57 10.65
CA LEU A 150 -1.80 28.23 11.77
C LEU A 150 -1.27 29.62 11.38
N ALA A 151 -1.11 30.47 12.39
CA ALA A 151 -0.47 31.78 12.23
C ALA A 151 0.89 31.63 11.54
N GLY A 152 1.09 32.35 10.44
CA GLY A 152 2.27 32.18 9.57
C GLY A 152 1.98 31.48 8.24
N GLY A 153 0.79 30.86 8.10
CA GLY A 153 0.20 30.49 6.80
C GLY A 153 0.82 29.34 6.04
N GLN A 154 1.73 28.60 6.66
CA GLN A 154 2.42 27.48 5.99
C GLN A 154 2.08 26.10 6.58
N GLN A 155 1.20 26.06 7.57
CA GLN A 155 0.89 24.85 8.33
C GLN A 155 -0.62 24.65 8.38
N ILE A 156 -1.08 23.44 8.10
CA ILE A 156 -2.44 23.01 8.40
C ILE A 156 -2.46 22.40 9.80
N ASN A 157 -3.30 22.94 10.67
CA ASN A 157 -3.50 22.41 12.02
C ASN A 157 -4.71 21.46 12.08
N ASN A 158 -5.79 21.86 11.47
CA ASN A 158 -7.04 21.10 11.45
C ASN A 158 -7.54 20.87 10.03
N LEU A 159 -8.05 19.66 9.78
CA LEU A 159 -8.72 19.27 8.56
C LEU A 159 -10.17 18.93 8.83
N LYS A 160 -11.08 19.53 8.10
CA LYS A 160 -12.51 19.19 8.13
C LYS A 160 -12.80 18.25 6.96
N LEU A 161 -13.13 16.99 7.30
CA LEU A 161 -13.34 15.92 6.34
C LEU A 161 -14.78 15.42 6.40
N THR A 162 -15.40 15.29 5.26
CA THR A 162 -16.65 14.54 5.13
C THR A 162 -16.31 13.13 4.69
N ILE A 163 -16.71 12.14 5.49
CA ILE A 163 -16.51 10.72 5.26
C ILE A 163 -17.87 10.06 5.11
N THR A 164 -18.09 9.39 3.99
CA THR A 164 -19.29 8.60 3.75
C THR A 164 -18.95 7.13 3.87
N ASN A 165 -19.68 6.45 4.73
CA ASN A 165 -19.61 5.01 4.92
C ASN A 165 -20.90 4.37 4.38
N SER A 166 -20.82 3.74 3.22
CA SER A 166 -21.94 2.99 2.60
C SER A 166 -22.02 1.54 3.06
N THR A 167 -21.08 1.09 3.89
CA THR A 167 -21.05 -0.28 4.39
C THR A 167 -22.08 -0.52 5.46
N SER A 168 -22.36 -1.78 5.79
CA SER A 168 -23.30 -2.18 6.85
C SER A 168 -22.69 -2.17 8.26
N GLN A 169 -21.40 -1.84 8.38
CA GLN A 169 -20.68 -1.81 9.66
C GLN A 169 -20.13 -0.41 9.94
N PRO A 170 -20.02 0.01 11.20
CA PRO A 170 -19.29 1.23 11.53
C PRO A 170 -17.81 1.06 11.19
N VAL A 171 -17.14 2.15 10.82
CA VAL A 171 -15.72 2.14 10.46
C VAL A 171 -14.97 3.18 11.29
N GLU A 172 -13.70 2.91 11.53
CA GLU A 172 -12.76 3.83 12.17
C GLU A 172 -11.65 4.16 11.17
N PRO A 173 -11.71 5.30 10.47
CA PRO A 173 -10.70 5.69 9.51
C PRO A 173 -9.48 6.30 10.20
N HIS A 174 -8.30 5.77 9.87
CA HIS A 174 -7.01 6.35 10.20
C HIS A 174 -6.60 7.30 9.06
N VAL A 175 -6.51 8.58 9.37
CA VAL A 175 -6.31 9.64 8.36
C VAL A 175 -4.86 10.07 8.30
N LEU A 176 -4.34 10.20 7.08
CA LEU A 176 -3.01 10.71 6.74
C LEU A 176 -3.14 11.86 5.75
N VAL A 177 -2.18 12.78 5.80
CA VAL A 177 -1.99 13.78 4.76
C VAL A 177 -0.69 13.48 4.01
N LEU A 178 -0.82 13.28 2.71
CA LEU A 178 0.30 13.07 1.81
C LEU A 178 0.57 14.36 1.06
N VAL A 179 1.78 14.87 1.18
CA VAL A 179 2.24 16.07 0.50
C VAL A 179 3.23 15.66 -0.58
N SER A 180 3.08 16.19 -1.78
CA SER A 180 3.98 15.88 -2.89
C SER A 180 5.43 16.11 -2.51
N GLY A 181 6.25 15.07 -2.65
CA GLY A 181 7.68 15.10 -2.32
C GLY A 181 8.04 14.92 -0.83
N SER A 182 7.07 14.60 0.03
CA SER A 182 7.31 14.31 1.45
C SER A 182 6.72 12.98 1.89
N HIS A 183 7.25 12.42 2.96
CA HIS A 183 6.69 11.23 3.60
C HIS A 183 5.66 11.64 4.67
N PRO A 184 4.60 10.85 4.89
CA PRO A 184 3.64 11.11 5.95
C PRO A 184 4.32 11.01 7.33
N VAL A 185 4.04 11.98 8.21
CA VAL A 185 4.68 12.05 9.53
C VAL A 185 3.90 11.30 10.60
N GLY A 186 2.65 10.98 10.36
CA GLY A 186 1.80 10.25 11.30
C GLY A 186 0.32 10.40 10.99
N PHE A 187 -0.48 9.65 11.73
CA PHE A 187 -1.93 9.74 11.61
C PHE A 187 -2.48 11.00 12.29
N TRP A 188 -3.42 11.63 11.62
CA TRP A 188 -4.18 12.73 12.17
C TRP A 188 -5.24 12.20 13.14
N SER A 189 -5.47 12.91 14.23
CA SER A 189 -6.35 12.48 15.30
C SER A 189 -7.68 13.25 15.32
N THR A 190 -8.73 12.58 15.78
CA THR A 190 -10.03 13.18 16.06
C THR A 190 -10.60 12.57 17.36
N PRO A 191 -11.36 13.32 18.17
CA PRO A 191 -11.92 12.81 19.42
C PRO A 191 -12.87 11.62 19.25
N ASN A 192 -13.59 11.58 18.13
CA ASN A 192 -14.51 10.49 17.83
C ASN A 192 -14.30 10.03 16.37
N PRO A 193 -13.43 9.04 16.13
CA PRO A 193 -13.09 8.58 14.79
C PRO A 193 -14.17 7.69 14.15
N ILE A 194 -15.23 7.31 14.87
CA ILE A 194 -16.20 6.33 14.38
C ILE A 194 -17.18 6.97 13.40
N VAL A 195 -17.24 6.40 12.21
CA VAL A 195 -18.23 6.71 11.17
C VAL A 195 -19.30 5.61 11.18
N PRO A 196 -20.54 5.88 11.59
CA PRO A 196 -21.59 4.86 11.65
C PRO A 196 -21.86 4.21 10.28
N ALA A 197 -22.47 3.02 10.31
CA ALA A 197 -22.90 2.33 9.10
C ALA A 197 -23.88 3.18 8.29
N ARG A 198 -23.77 3.13 6.97
CA ARG A 198 -24.68 3.81 6.03
C ARG A 198 -24.89 5.29 6.32
N SER A 199 -23.84 5.96 6.75
CA SER A 199 -23.91 7.36 7.16
C SER A 199 -22.84 8.22 6.49
N THR A 200 -23.08 9.52 6.54
CA THR A 200 -22.11 10.54 6.16
C THR A 200 -21.90 11.45 7.36
N VAL A 201 -20.67 11.58 7.79
CA VAL A 201 -20.29 12.45 8.90
C VAL A 201 -19.20 13.42 8.50
N THR A 202 -19.19 14.58 9.14
CA THR A 202 -18.11 15.53 9.00
C THR A 202 -17.33 15.60 10.31
N LEU A 203 -16.05 15.27 10.24
CA LEU A 203 -15.14 15.20 11.37
C LEU A 203 -14.01 16.21 11.20
N VAL A 204 -13.50 16.69 12.33
CA VAL A 204 -12.33 17.56 12.39
C VAL A 204 -11.16 16.71 12.87
N TYR A 205 -10.10 16.65 12.07
CA TYR A 205 -8.87 15.96 12.39
C TYR A 205 -7.76 16.97 12.68
N THR A 206 -7.01 16.73 13.72
CA THR A 206 -5.91 17.59 14.17
C THR A 206 -4.58 16.95 13.79
N SER A 207 -3.66 17.75 13.33
CA SER A 207 -2.32 17.32 12.94
C SER A 207 -1.54 16.75 14.12
N PRO A 208 -0.86 15.60 13.96
CA PRO A 208 0.03 15.06 14.99
C PRO A 208 1.28 15.90 15.19
N ASN A 209 1.66 16.67 14.17
CA ASN A 209 2.85 17.53 14.21
C ASN A 209 2.53 18.87 13.52
N PRO A 210 2.58 19.99 14.24
CA PRO A 210 2.30 21.32 13.71
C PRO A 210 3.35 21.85 12.71
N VAL A 211 4.43 21.11 12.44
CA VAL A 211 5.56 21.53 11.59
C VAL A 211 5.36 21.19 10.11
N TRP A 212 4.16 20.89 9.65
CA TRP A 212 3.91 20.69 8.22
C TRP A 212 3.94 22.02 7.48
N LEU A 213 5.03 22.23 6.70
CA LEU A 213 5.21 23.41 5.89
C LEU A 213 4.74 23.14 4.46
N PHE A 214 3.78 23.94 4.01
CA PHE A 214 3.29 23.89 2.64
C PHE A 214 3.83 25.11 1.87
N ASN A 215 4.50 24.86 0.77
CA ASN A 215 4.85 25.91 -0.18
C ASN A 215 3.67 26.17 -1.12
N LYS A 216 3.52 27.40 -1.58
CA LYS A 216 2.51 27.74 -2.60
C LYS A 216 2.67 26.85 -3.84
N GLY A 217 1.57 26.30 -4.31
CA GLY A 217 1.56 25.35 -5.44
C GLY A 217 1.84 23.90 -5.05
N THR A 218 2.12 23.59 -3.78
CA THR A 218 2.28 22.21 -3.33
C THR A 218 0.97 21.44 -3.45
N ASN A 219 1.02 20.30 -4.10
CA ASN A 219 -0.10 19.38 -4.16
C ASN A 219 -0.12 18.46 -2.94
N TRP A 220 -1.29 18.21 -2.41
CA TRP A 220 -1.51 17.32 -1.31
C TRP A 220 -2.83 16.58 -1.44
N ILE A 221 -2.91 15.41 -0.83
CA ILE A 221 -4.12 14.59 -0.75
C ILE A 221 -4.31 14.10 0.68
N VAL A 222 -5.54 13.78 1.01
CA VAL A 222 -5.86 13.10 2.26
C VAL A 222 -6.13 11.64 1.94
N GLU A 223 -5.52 10.75 2.70
CA GLU A 223 -5.73 9.32 2.66
C GLU A 223 -6.41 8.89 3.95
N ALA A 224 -7.41 8.03 3.85
CA ALA A 224 -8.01 7.36 4.97
C ALA A 224 -7.93 5.85 4.78
N THR A 225 -7.42 5.16 5.79
CA THR A 225 -7.33 3.70 5.82
C THR A 225 -8.23 3.14 6.90
N THR A 226 -8.84 1.99 6.64
CA THR A 226 -9.65 1.25 7.62
C THR A 226 -9.18 -0.20 7.69
N THR A 227 -9.36 -0.82 8.85
CA THR A 227 -9.01 -2.23 9.06
C THR A 227 -10.17 -3.17 8.76
N ASN A 228 -11.41 -2.72 8.98
CA ASN A 228 -12.61 -3.50 8.70
C ASN A 228 -13.74 -2.61 8.17
N PRO A 229 -14.10 -2.70 6.87
CA PRO A 229 -13.40 -3.46 5.84
C PRO A 229 -11.98 -2.92 5.62
N ASN A 230 -11.05 -3.79 5.20
CA ASN A 230 -9.70 -3.35 4.88
C ASN A 230 -9.72 -2.56 3.56
N SER A 231 -9.62 -1.26 3.69
CA SER A 231 -9.68 -0.35 2.55
C SER A 231 -8.84 0.90 2.78
N MET A 232 -8.41 1.46 1.68
CA MET A 232 -7.71 2.74 1.59
C MET A 232 -8.45 3.59 0.57
N VAL A 233 -8.80 4.80 0.95
CA VAL A 233 -9.48 5.77 0.09
C VAL A 233 -8.74 7.10 0.12
N THR A 234 -8.77 7.82 -0.98
CA THR A 234 -8.12 9.14 -1.07
C THR A 234 -9.12 10.22 -1.45
N SER A 235 -8.84 11.43 -1.00
CA SER A 235 -9.53 12.63 -1.47
C SER A 235 -9.07 12.98 -2.90
N LYS A 236 -9.79 13.92 -3.52
CA LYS A 236 -9.24 14.61 -4.69
C LYS A 236 -8.00 15.38 -4.29
N THR A 237 -7.04 15.50 -5.21
CA THR A 237 -5.85 16.33 -5.04
C THR A 237 -6.25 17.77 -4.75
N GLN A 238 -5.63 18.33 -3.73
CA GLN A 238 -5.74 19.73 -3.35
C GLN A 238 -4.44 20.43 -3.73
N THR A 239 -4.53 21.71 -4.12
CA THR A 239 -3.34 22.53 -4.36
C THR A 239 -3.30 23.63 -3.30
N TRP A 240 -2.15 23.82 -2.69
CA TRP A 240 -1.94 24.87 -1.69
C TRP A 240 -1.92 26.25 -2.37
N THR A 241 -2.93 27.06 -2.09
CA THR A 241 -3.11 28.37 -2.74
C THR A 241 -2.75 29.55 -1.83
N TRP A 242 -2.51 29.28 -0.53
CA TRP A 242 -2.24 30.33 0.42
C TRP A 242 -0.93 31.08 0.09
N SER A 243 -0.98 32.41 0.12
CA SER A 243 0.19 33.27 0.09
C SER A 243 0.11 34.22 1.29
N PRO A 244 1.20 34.46 2.02
CA PRO A 244 1.24 35.51 3.03
C PRO A 244 0.94 36.85 2.37
N HIS A 245 0.05 37.61 2.97
CA HIS A 245 -0.15 39.04 2.66
C HIS A 245 0.90 39.84 3.36
#